data_42b9aa9e90435d52a81198a6a0b231e3
#
_entry.id   42b9aa9e90435d52a81198a6a0b231e3
#
_cell.length_a   1.000
_cell.length_b   1.000
_cell.length_c   1.000
_cell.angle_alpha   90.00
_cell.angle_beta   90.00
_cell.angle_gamma   90.00
#
_symmetry.space_group_name_H-M   'P 1'
#
loop_
_entity.id
_entity.type
_entity.pdbx_description
1 polymer ?
#
loop_
_entity_poly.entity_id
_entity_poly.type
_entity_poly.pdbx_seq_one_letter_code
_entity_poly.pdbx_strand_id
1 'polypeptide(L)'
;IGEGEAIVLVGDELERSNVMRYAAHKGYHVEEENRFVLKIEKRGCLELEEEENIFSILITSEKLGESDSELGLILMKEYFELLNECDQLPRQILFLNSAVKLFSKDSTVLEEISMLHKKGVSILLNDTSVKYYSLEKEITFGEIISMYDMLIVMKKSKKLIKL
;
A
#
# COMPACT_ATOMS: atom_id res chain seq x y z
N ILE A 1 5.55 10.89 23.94
CA ILE A 1 6.81 10.26 24.40
C ILE A 1 7.93 10.90 23.60
N GLY A 2 8.78 11.70 24.29
CA GLY A 2 9.75 12.60 23.72
C GLY A 2 10.83 11.98 22.84
N GLU A 3 11.56 12.84 22.17
CA GLU A 3 12.80 12.57 21.45
C GLU A 3 13.83 11.98 22.41
N GLY A 4 14.65 11.07 21.93
CA GLY A 4 15.68 10.43 22.75
C GLY A 4 16.77 9.82 21.90
N GLU A 5 18.00 9.87 22.42
CA GLU A 5 19.16 9.15 21.89
C GLU A 5 19.47 7.96 22.80
N ALA A 6 19.90 6.87 22.20
CA ALA A 6 20.45 5.72 22.89
C ALA A 6 21.72 5.25 22.18
N ILE A 7 22.75 4.96 22.98
CA ILE A 7 23.97 4.31 22.50
C ILE A 7 23.83 2.83 22.82
N VAL A 8 23.93 1.97 21.83
CA VAL A 8 23.86 0.53 21.95
C VAL A 8 25.21 -0.08 21.63
N LEU A 9 25.75 -0.82 22.60
CA LEU A 9 26.97 -1.59 22.43
C LEU A 9 26.58 -2.99 21.94
N VAL A 10 27.19 -3.44 20.87
CA VAL A 10 26.98 -4.77 20.29
C VAL A 10 28.28 -5.58 20.35
N GLY A 11 28.19 -6.84 20.73
CA GLY A 11 29.34 -7.71 20.89
C GLY A 11 29.77 -8.42 19.61
N ASP A 12 28.83 -8.63 18.69
CA ASP A 12 29.09 -9.32 17.44
C ASP A 12 28.22 -8.82 16.27
N GLU A 13 28.46 -9.37 15.08
CA GLU A 13 27.77 -9.00 13.83
C GLU A 13 26.27 -9.41 13.84
N LEU A 14 25.93 -10.48 14.56
CA LEU A 14 24.55 -10.96 14.66
C LEU A 14 23.71 -10.01 15.54
N GLU A 15 24.26 -9.62 16.69
CA GLU A 15 23.63 -8.63 17.57
C GLU A 15 23.45 -7.29 16.84
N ARG A 16 24.48 -6.83 16.13
CA ARG A 16 24.43 -5.64 15.30
C ARG A 16 23.29 -5.70 14.28
N SER A 17 23.21 -6.78 13.51
CA SER A 17 22.16 -6.99 12.51
C SER A 17 20.76 -6.99 13.13
N ASN A 18 20.60 -7.56 14.32
CA ASN A 18 19.32 -7.60 15.04
C ASN A 18 18.91 -6.22 15.53
N VAL A 19 19.84 -5.45 16.09
CA VAL A 19 19.59 -4.08 16.56
C VAL A 19 19.23 -3.18 15.39
N MET A 20 19.95 -3.24 14.29
CA MET A 20 19.65 -2.46 13.07
C MET A 20 18.26 -2.79 12.51
N ARG A 21 17.92 -4.08 12.43
CA ARG A 21 16.58 -4.53 11.99
C ARG A 21 15.46 -4.03 12.90
N TYR A 22 15.68 -4.12 14.23
CA TYR A 22 14.72 -3.62 15.20
C TYR A 22 14.52 -2.10 15.09
N ALA A 23 15.63 -1.35 15.00
CA ALA A 23 15.58 0.10 14.85
C ALA A 23 14.87 0.52 13.57
N ALA A 24 15.18 -0.13 12.44
CA ALA A 24 14.50 0.12 11.17
C ALA A 24 12.99 -0.18 11.24
N HIS A 25 12.60 -1.30 11.88
CA HIS A 25 11.20 -1.65 12.09
C HIS A 25 10.43 -0.63 12.94
N LYS A 26 11.13 0.03 13.87
CA LYS A 26 10.59 1.08 14.74
C LYS A 26 10.68 2.49 14.14
N GLY A 27 11.30 2.63 12.96
CA GLY A 27 11.49 3.93 12.32
C GLY A 27 12.55 4.81 13.02
N TYR A 28 13.48 4.20 13.76
CA TYR A 28 14.57 4.91 14.40
C TYR A 28 15.72 5.10 13.40
N HIS A 29 16.37 6.25 13.49
CA HIS A 29 17.61 6.51 12.75
C HIS A 29 18.78 5.83 13.46
N VAL A 30 19.65 5.14 12.72
CA VAL A 30 20.83 4.46 13.27
C VAL A 30 22.06 5.05 12.59
N GLU A 31 22.96 5.60 13.40
CA GLU A 31 24.31 5.97 12.97
C GLU A 31 25.31 4.98 13.55
N GLU A 32 26.22 4.53 12.71
CA GLU A 32 27.32 3.65 13.12
C GLU A 32 28.53 4.51 13.51
N GLU A 33 28.82 4.64 14.79
CA GLU A 33 30.04 5.31 15.25
C GLU A 33 31.28 4.41 15.03
N ASN A 34 31.12 3.12 15.23
CA ASN A 34 32.14 2.10 14.94
C ASN A 34 31.51 0.70 14.92
N ARG A 35 32.33 -0.34 14.69
CA ARG A 35 31.88 -1.72 14.54
C ARG A 35 31.04 -2.26 15.72
N PHE A 36 31.21 -1.71 16.91
CA PHE A 36 30.59 -2.18 18.16
C PHE A 36 29.66 -1.15 18.80
N VAL A 37 29.52 0.04 18.21
CA VAL A 37 28.73 1.12 18.78
C VAL A 37 27.74 1.65 17.75
N LEU A 38 26.45 1.51 18.06
CA LEU A 38 25.35 2.03 17.29
C LEU A 38 24.69 3.17 18.06
N LYS A 39 24.61 4.33 17.47
CA LYS A 39 23.84 5.46 17.98
C LYS A 39 22.44 5.36 17.37
N ILE A 40 21.43 5.19 18.20
CA ILE A 40 20.05 5.12 17.80
C ILE A 40 19.36 6.41 18.20
N GLU A 41 18.92 7.18 17.24
CA GLU A 41 18.12 8.36 17.45
C GLU A 41 16.65 8.05 17.18
N LYS A 42 15.82 8.24 18.19
CA LYS A 42 14.41 8.46 17.98
C LYS A 42 14.26 9.93 17.62
N ARG A 43 14.37 10.26 16.33
CA ARG A 43 13.91 11.56 15.86
C ARG A 43 12.44 11.63 16.21
N GLY A 44 12.06 12.68 16.98
CA GLY A 44 10.64 12.97 17.17
C GLY A 44 10.01 12.85 15.81
N CYS A 45 8.86 12.16 15.71
CA CYS A 45 8.09 12.28 14.48
C CYS A 45 8.15 13.76 14.12
N LEU A 46 8.75 14.07 12.96
CA LEU A 46 8.26 15.22 12.24
C LEU A 46 6.76 15.11 12.45
N GLU A 47 6.15 16.09 13.12
CA GLU A 47 4.72 16.22 13.10
C GLU A 47 4.39 16.11 11.62
N LEU A 48 4.15 14.87 11.18
CA LEU A 48 3.43 14.66 9.96
C LEU A 48 2.17 15.45 10.29
N GLU A 49 2.04 16.62 9.67
CA GLU A 49 0.80 17.35 9.63
C GLU A 49 -0.25 16.28 9.66
N GLU A 50 -1.15 16.31 10.63
CA GLU A 50 -2.19 15.30 10.76
C GLU A 50 -2.81 15.23 9.38
N GLU A 51 -2.35 14.29 8.56
CA GLU A 51 -3.00 13.95 7.32
C GLU A 51 -4.30 13.28 7.78
N GLU A 52 -5.19 14.16 8.28
CA GLU A 52 -6.58 13.85 8.53
C GLU A 52 -7.10 13.26 7.24
N ASN A 53 -7.46 11.98 7.30
CA ASN A 53 -8.11 11.19 6.25
C ASN A 53 -7.26 10.43 5.23
N ILE A 54 -6.08 9.94 5.57
CA ILE A 54 -5.46 8.90 4.74
C ILE A 54 -6.28 7.61 4.84
N PHE A 55 -6.93 7.27 3.78
CA PHE A 55 -7.67 6.01 3.66
C PHE A 55 -7.11 5.14 2.54
N SER A 56 -7.38 3.84 2.63
CA SER A 56 -7.06 2.85 1.60
C SER A 56 -8.34 2.17 1.14
N ILE A 57 -8.38 1.73 -0.09
CA ILE A 57 -9.49 0.99 -0.66
C ILE A 57 -9.04 -0.42 -0.97
N LEU A 58 -9.82 -1.41 -0.56
CA LEU A 58 -9.67 -2.81 -0.93
C LEU A 58 -10.81 -3.20 -1.86
N ILE A 59 -10.48 -3.59 -3.08
CA ILE A 59 -11.42 -4.05 -4.09
C ILE A 59 -11.20 -5.55 -4.28
N THR A 60 -12.25 -6.34 -4.08
CA THR A 60 -12.17 -7.80 -4.15
C THR A 60 -12.94 -8.41 -5.33
N SER A 61 -13.69 -7.59 -6.06
CA SER A 61 -14.47 -8.01 -7.22
C SER A 61 -14.33 -7.00 -8.36
N GLU A 62 -14.46 -7.46 -9.60
CA GLU A 62 -14.60 -6.60 -10.77
C GLU A 62 -15.92 -5.80 -10.81
N LYS A 63 -16.84 -6.12 -9.91
CA LYS A 63 -18.20 -5.57 -9.83
C LYS A 63 -18.41 -4.95 -8.45
N LEU A 64 -19.21 -3.90 -8.38
CA LEU A 64 -19.69 -3.34 -7.13
C LEU A 64 -21.02 -3.98 -6.76
N GLY A 65 -21.09 -4.61 -5.56
CA GLY A 65 -22.26 -5.34 -5.09
C GLY A 65 -22.32 -6.81 -5.58
N GLU A 66 -23.31 -7.56 -5.11
CA GLU A 66 -23.36 -9.03 -5.26
C GLU A 66 -24.45 -9.54 -6.19
N SER A 67 -25.52 -8.77 -6.47
CA SER A 67 -26.74 -9.31 -7.04
C SER A 67 -26.82 -9.33 -8.55
N ASP A 68 -26.46 -8.26 -9.24
CA ASP A 68 -26.56 -8.13 -10.70
C ASP A 68 -25.20 -7.82 -11.30
N SER A 69 -24.80 -8.62 -12.28
CA SER A 69 -23.46 -8.49 -12.85
C SER A 69 -23.31 -7.28 -13.77
N GLU A 70 -24.36 -6.92 -14.50
CA GLU A 70 -24.32 -5.76 -15.41
C GLU A 70 -24.37 -4.46 -14.61
N LEU A 71 -25.31 -4.36 -13.68
CA LEU A 71 -25.39 -3.21 -12.78
C LEU A 71 -24.10 -3.04 -11.96
N GLY A 72 -23.52 -4.13 -11.45
CA GLY A 72 -22.27 -4.06 -10.68
C GLY A 72 -21.09 -3.52 -11.48
N LEU A 73 -21.00 -3.79 -12.79
CA LEU A 73 -19.97 -3.21 -13.66
C LEU A 73 -20.21 -1.72 -13.91
N ILE A 74 -21.46 -1.32 -14.14
CA ILE A 74 -21.86 0.08 -14.30
C ILE A 74 -21.48 0.88 -13.06
N LEU A 75 -21.86 0.38 -11.87
CA LEU A 75 -21.58 1.04 -10.59
C LEU A 75 -20.07 1.12 -10.31
N MET A 76 -19.30 0.09 -10.69
CA MET A 76 -17.84 0.13 -10.54
C MET A 76 -17.22 1.22 -11.40
N LYS A 77 -17.74 1.43 -12.63
CA LYS A 77 -17.30 2.49 -13.52
C LYS A 77 -17.62 3.86 -12.95
N GLU A 78 -18.87 4.09 -12.57
CA GLU A 78 -19.30 5.35 -11.95
C GLU A 78 -18.47 5.66 -10.69
N TYR A 79 -18.17 4.63 -9.88
CA TYR A 79 -17.33 4.78 -8.69
C TYR A 79 -15.94 5.34 -9.02
N PHE A 80 -15.25 4.78 -10.03
CA PHE A 80 -13.92 5.26 -10.40
C PHE A 80 -13.94 6.63 -11.09
N GLU A 81 -14.99 6.92 -11.88
CA GLU A 81 -15.19 8.24 -12.47
C GLU A 81 -15.32 9.31 -11.36
N LEU A 82 -16.24 9.09 -10.40
CA LEU A 82 -16.46 10.00 -9.28
C LEU A 82 -15.26 10.07 -8.33
N LEU A 83 -14.55 8.96 -8.10
CA LEU A 83 -13.35 8.96 -7.26
C LEU A 83 -12.26 9.86 -7.86
N ASN A 84 -12.16 9.94 -9.20
CA ASN A 84 -11.25 10.84 -9.86
C ASN A 84 -11.62 12.34 -9.67
N GLU A 85 -12.87 12.66 -9.38
CA GLU A 85 -13.35 14.02 -9.15
C GLU A 85 -13.26 14.45 -7.68
N CYS A 86 -12.96 13.50 -6.76
CA CYS A 86 -12.85 13.80 -5.35
C CYS A 86 -11.62 14.64 -5.02
N ASP A 87 -11.76 15.61 -4.12
CA ASP A 87 -10.66 16.41 -3.58
C ASP A 87 -9.67 15.55 -2.77
N GLN A 88 -10.19 14.54 -2.06
CA GLN A 88 -9.41 13.61 -1.26
C GLN A 88 -9.35 12.24 -1.93
N LEU A 89 -8.17 11.88 -2.42
CA LEU A 89 -7.92 10.59 -3.00
C LEU A 89 -7.40 9.59 -1.96
N PRO A 90 -7.64 8.27 -2.16
CA PRO A 90 -7.03 7.25 -1.32
C PRO A 90 -5.50 7.27 -1.48
N ARG A 91 -4.78 6.97 -0.42
CA ARG A 91 -3.34 6.78 -0.52
C ARG A 91 -2.98 5.61 -1.44
N GLN A 92 -3.80 4.55 -1.35
CA GLN A 92 -3.57 3.33 -2.12
C GLN A 92 -4.87 2.57 -2.37
N ILE A 93 -4.91 1.83 -3.47
CA ILE A 93 -5.99 0.91 -3.82
C ILE A 93 -5.39 -0.47 -4.00
N LEU A 94 -5.95 -1.45 -3.27
CA LEU A 94 -5.54 -2.85 -3.31
C LEU A 94 -6.54 -3.65 -4.13
N PHE A 95 -6.06 -4.39 -5.12
CA PHE A 95 -6.86 -5.25 -6.00
C PHE A 95 -6.59 -6.70 -5.70
N LEU A 96 -7.61 -7.42 -5.26
CA LEU A 96 -7.56 -8.82 -4.85
C LEU A 96 -8.65 -9.62 -5.56
N ASN A 97 -8.40 -10.91 -5.79
CA ASN A 97 -9.35 -11.82 -6.44
C ASN A 97 -9.74 -11.32 -7.85
N SER A 98 -11.03 -11.33 -8.24
CA SER A 98 -11.46 -10.94 -9.59
C SER A 98 -11.30 -9.44 -9.88
N ALA A 99 -11.05 -8.59 -8.87
CA ALA A 99 -10.75 -7.18 -9.08
C ALA A 99 -9.54 -6.93 -9.99
N VAL A 100 -8.58 -7.86 -10.08
CA VAL A 100 -7.42 -7.73 -10.99
C VAL A 100 -7.83 -7.74 -12.46
N LYS A 101 -9.02 -8.23 -12.83
CA LYS A 101 -9.55 -8.18 -14.20
C LYS A 101 -9.88 -6.75 -14.66
N LEU A 102 -10.01 -5.81 -13.72
CA LEU A 102 -10.15 -4.38 -14.05
C LEU A 102 -8.91 -3.82 -14.77
N PHE A 103 -7.81 -4.59 -14.81
CA PHE A 103 -6.58 -4.26 -15.54
C PHE A 103 -6.46 -4.97 -16.90
N SER A 104 -7.46 -5.75 -17.30
CA SER A 104 -7.50 -6.34 -18.64
C SER A 104 -7.68 -5.25 -19.71
N LYS A 105 -7.23 -5.54 -20.92
CA LYS A 105 -7.34 -4.60 -22.07
C LYS A 105 -8.78 -4.24 -22.41
N ASP A 106 -9.71 -5.15 -22.11
CA ASP A 106 -11.14 -4.96 -22.38
C ASP A 106 -11.88 -4.25 -21.22
N SER A 107 -11.16 -3.88 -20.17
CA SER A 107 -11.75 -3.22 -19.01
C SER A 107 -12.22 -1.79 -19.33
N THR A 108 -13.46 -1.51 -18.98
CA THR A 108 -14.07 -0.18 -19.18
C THR A 108 -13.63 0.85 -18.14
N VAL A 109 -12.84 0.46 -17.14
CA VAL A 109 -12.37 1.34 -16.04
C VAL A 109 -10.85 1.48 -15.97
N LEU A 110 -10.14 0.92 -16.96
CA LEU A 110 -8.67 0.94 -16.96
C LEU A 110 -8.10 2.35 -17.05
N GLU A 111 -8.75 3.22 -17.81
CA GLU A 111 -8.33 4.62 -17.97
C GLU A 111 -8.51 5.39 -16.66
N GLU A 112 -9.61 5.21 -15.96
CA GLU A 112 -9.92 5.86 -14.69
C GLU A 112 -8.92 5.44 -13.60
N ILE A 113 -8.57 4.16 -13.54
CA ILE A 113 -7.55 3.65 -12.61
C ILE A 113 -6.17 4.24 -12.97
N SER A 114 -5.85 4.32 -14.28
CA SER A 114 -4.61 4.95 -14.74
C SER A 114 -4.52 6.43 -14.36
N MET A 115 -5.64 7.16 -14.41
CA MET A 115 -5.69 8.57 -13.98
C MET A 115 -5.41 8.69 -12.47
N LEU A 116 -6.00 7.84 -11.63
CA LEU A 116 -5.71 7.81 -10.19
C LEU A 116 -4.22 7.53 -9.93
N HIS A 117 -3.64 6.57 -10.65
CA HIS A 117 -2.21 6.28 -10.54
C HIS A 117 -1.34 7.49 -10.90
N LYS A 118 -1.66 8.21 -11.99
CA LYS A 118 -0.97 9.45 -12.40
C LYS A 118 -1.11 10.58 -11.38
N LYS A 119 -2.21 10.60 -10.61
CA LYS A 119 -2.43 11.54 -9.49
C LYS A 119 -1.71 11.14 -8.20
N GLY A 120 -0.90 10.06 -8.22
CA GLY A 120 -0.09 9.61 -7.10
C GLY A 120 -0.73 8.55 -6.21
N VAL A 121 -1.90 8.03 -6.56
CA VAL A 121 -2.50 6.90 -5.84
C VAL A 121 -1.68 5.63 -6.09
N SER A 122 -1.25 4.95 -5.04
CA SER A 122 -0.52 3.68 -5.15
C SER A 122 -1.49 2.56 -5.54
N ILE A 123 -1.22 1.90 -6.65
CA ILE A 123 -2.03 0.80 -7.19
C ILE A 123 -1.31 -0.52 -6.90
N LEU A 124 -1.94 -1.38 -6.11
CA LEU A 124 -1.34 -2.62 -5.63
C LEU A 124 -2.20 -3.82 -6.04
N LEU A 125 -1.61 -4.77 -6.77
CA LEU A 125 -2.28 -5.95 -7.28
C LEU A 125 -1.74 -7.22 -6.61
N ASN A 126 -2.63 -8.12 -6.22
CA ASN A 126 -2.22 -9.40 -5.64
C ASN A 126 -1.62 -10.33 -6.69
N ASP A 127 -0.41 -10.83 -6.45
CA ASP A 127 0.35 -11.70 -7.36
C ASP A 127 -0.38 -13.02 -7.68
N THR A 128 -0.97 -13.66 -6.69
CA THR A 128 -1.72 -14.91 -6.86
C THR A 128 -2.95 -14.71 -7.75
N SER A 129 -3.66 -13.59 -7.54
CA SER A 129 -4.85 -13.26 -8.35
C SER A 129 -4.44 -12.94 -9.80
N VAL A 130 -3.39 -12.16 -9.99
CA VAL A 130 -2.86 -11.83 -11.33
C VAL A 130 -2.46 -13.09 -12.10
N LYS A 131 -1.74 -14.02 -11.45
CA LYS A 131 -1.36 -15.31 -12.04
C LYS A 131 -2.57 -16.20 -12.35
N TYR A 132 -3.53 -16.26 -11.42
CA TYR A 132 -4.75 -17.09 -11.60
C TYR A 132 -5.54 -16.68 -12.83
N TYR A 133 -5.66 -15.38 -13.09
CA TYR A 133 -6.36 -14.84 -14.26
C TYR A 133 -5.46 -14.63 -15.49
N SER A 134 -4.16 -15.00 -15.41
CA SER A 134 -3.18 -14.91 -16.51
C SER A 134 -3.00 -13.49 -17.06
N LEU A 135 -3.03 -12.49 -16.18
CA LEU A 135 -3.01 -11.07 -16.53
C LEU A 135 -1.61 -10.43 -16.49
N GLU A 136 -0.53 -11.20 -16.21
CA GLU A 136 0.83 -10.67 -16.01
C GLU A 136 1.32 -9.81 -17.19
N LYS A 137 0.87 -10.11 -18.40
CA LYS A 137 1.26 -9.39 -19.62
C LYS A 137 0.37 -8.21 -19.95
N GLU A 138 -0.77 -8.08 -19.29
CA GLU A 138 -1.73 -7.00 -19.53
C GLU A 138 -1.54 -5.83 -18.58
N ILE A 139 -0.95 -6.08 -17.40
CA ILE A 139 -0.72 -5.05 -16.39
C ILE A 139 0.43 -4.16 -16.86
N THR A 140 0.13 -2.90 -17.17
CA THR A 140 1.08 -1.91 -17.68
C THR A 140 1.48 -0.86 -16.64
N PHE A 141 0.78 -0.79 -15.50
CA PHE A 141 1.06 0.10 -14.38
C PHE A 141 0.57 -0.50 -13.07
N GLY A 142 1.02 0.06 -11.94
CA GLY A 142 0.79 -0.49 -10.61
C GLY A 142 1.88 -1.49 -10.22
N GLU A 143 1.82 -1.96 -8.99
CA GLU A 143 2.79 -2.87 -8.40
C GLU A 143 2.12 -4.21 -8.06
N ILE A 144 2.72 -5.31 -8.52
CA ILE A 144 2.27 -6.65 -8.19
C ILE A 144 2.98 -7.06 -6.89
N ILE A 145 2.21 -7.29 -5.83
CA ILE A 145 2.72 -7.60 -4.50
C ILE A 145 2.19 -8.93 -3.98
N SER A 146 2.94 -9.53 -3.05
CA SER A 146 2.53 -10.76 -2.39
C SER A 146 1.33 -10.56 -1.45
N MET A 147 0.63 -11.64 -1.10
CA MET A 147 -0.42 -11.57 -0.09
C MET A 147 0.11 -11.14 1.29
N TYR A 148 1.37 -11.47 1.59
CA TYR A 148 2.01 -11.02 2.82
C TYR A 148 2.17 -9.49 2.84
N ASP A 149 2.67 -8.89 1.75
CA ASP A 149 2.82 -7.44 1.64
C ASP A 149 1.47 -6.74 1.67
N MET A 150 0.44 -7.31 0.99
CA MET A 150 -0.92 -6.82 1.08
C MET A 150 -1.43 -6.77 2.52
N LEU A 151 -1.19 -7.83 3.30
CA LEU A 151 -1.57 -7.86 4.71
C LEU A 151 -0.87 -6.76 5.52
N ILE A 152 0.42 -6.53 5.28
CA ILE A 152 1.17 -5.46 5.93
C ILE A 152 0.57 -4.09 5.59
N VAL A 153 0.26 -3.85 4.33
CA VAL A 153 -0.37 -2.61 3.85
C VAL A 153 -1.73 -2.38 4.51
N MET A 154 -2.59 -3.41 4.53
CA MET A 154 -3.90 -3.33 5.18
C MET A 154 -3.78 -3.02 6.67
N LYS A 155 -2.85 -3.66 7.38
CA LYS A 155 -2.62 -3.43 8.82
C LYS A 155 -2.10 -2.02 9.14
N LYS A 156 -1.35 -1.41 8.22
CA LYS A 156 -0.83 -0.03 8.37
C LYS A 156 -1.85 1.04 7.98
N SER A 157 -2.92 0.68 7.29
CA SER A 157 -3.96 1.62 6.87
C SER A 157 -4.77 2.11 8.07
N LYS A 158 -4.85 3.43 8.28
CA LYS A 158 -5.67 4.02 9.34
C LYS A 158 -7.17 3.75 9.14
N LYS A 159 -7.62 3.81 7.88
CA LYS A 159 -8.98 3.50 7.46
C LYS A 159 -8.92 2.65 6.20
N LEU A 160 -9.59 1.52 6.19
CA LEU A 160 -9.72 0.62 5.04
C LEU A 160 -11.18 0.52 4.63
N ILE A 161 -11.48 0.93 3.41
CA ILE A 161 -12.80 0.80 2.80
C ILE A 161 -12.76 -0.43 1.90
N LYS A 162 -13.66 -1.38 2.11
CA LYS A 162 -13.80 -2.57 1.25
C LYS A 162 -14.99 -2.38 0.31
N LEU A 163 -14.75 -2.66 -0.97
CA LEU A 163 -15.76 -2.77 -2.03
C LEU A 163 -15.91 -4.21 -2.47
#